data_c3cd83c2c897547509eaa7d7e7125b16
#
_entry.id   c3cd83c2c897547509eaa7d7e7125b16
#
_cell.length_a   1.000
_cell.length_b   1.000
_cell.length_c   1.000
_cell.angle_alpha   90.00
_cell.angle_beta   90.00
_cell.angle_gamma   90.00
#
_symmetry.space_group_name_H-M   'P 1'
#
loop_
_entity.id
_entity.type
_entity.pdbx_description
1 polymer ?
#
loop_
_entity_poly.entity_id
_entity_poly.type
_entity_poly.pdbx_seq_one_letter_code
_entity_poly.pdbx_strand_id
1 'polypeptide(L)'
;MKFVFERLLTHCAEVYSGKVGRNGMPYILHPLEVMSKVDSLLEKIVALAHDYGEFRDVEELAEIGVSEMLLDKIRLLAKTFPDDVPEDAPQYCDYIWALLADPICRKVKYADLLVNNSYEDSPIGDGRRFTGQYPQAMALLADAVDGKLYFNSRTPYFDIFSNFHAEPMEINGQIWKTGEHFNQATKFAKNGLQEDTDIYNIITEAETPGIAKRLADENFSEANKQRSHQALRTFIAMTTMLNVKFAPGTLARKRLMQTGTLELIHLSGSDFFWGQNRKSEGHNLLGRALMQIRDNGSDCSLVEMLANVGGANV
;
A
#
# COMPACT_ATOMS: atom_id res chain seq x y z
N MET A 1 -4.45 -24.67 21.00
CA MET A 1 -5.28 -23.77 20.16
C MET A 1 -6.77 -24.05 20.25
N LYS A 2 -7.29 -25.24 20.00
CA LYS A 2 -8.75 -25.50 20.10
C LYS A 2 -9.33 -25.11 21.46
N PHE A 3 -8.68 -25.49 22.52
CA PHE A 3 -9.09 -25.19 23.90
C PHE A 3 -9.05 -23.67 24.21
N VAL A 4 -8.08 -22.95 23.64
CA VAL A 4 -8.01 -21.49 23.75
C VAL A 4 -9.18 -20.82 23.03
N PHE A 5 -9.56 -21.32 21.86
CA PHE A 5 -10.69 -20.80 21.11
C PHE A 5 -12.01 -20.92 21.87
N GLU A 6 -12.28 -22.09 22.48
CA GLU A 6 -13.51 -22.32 23.26
C GLU A 6 -13.57 -21.38 24.48
N ARG A 7 -12.45 -21.19 25.18
CA ARG A 7 -12.36 -20.26 26.32
C ARG A 7 -12.56 -18.82 25.89
N LEU A 8 -11.92 -18.42 24.77
CA LEU A 8 -12.06 -17.07 24.21
C LEU A 8 -13.51 -16.79 23.80
N LEU A 9 -14.19 -17.74 23.14
CA LEU A 9 -15.58 -17.60 22.75
C LEU A 9 -16.49 -17.36 23.95
N THR A 10 -16.31 -18.13 25.03
CA THR A 10 -17.06 -17.95 26.27
C THR A 10 -16.78 -16.59 26.89
N HIS A 11 -15.50 -16.21 26.98
CA HIS A 11 -15.07 -14.93 27.56
C HIS A 11 -15.59 -13.72 26.75
N CYS A 12 -15.50 -13.74 25.42
CA CYS A 12 -16.06 -12.70 24.57
C CYS A 12 -17.59 -12.60 24.71
N ALA A 13 -18.30 -13.73 24.83
CA ALA A 13 -19.74 -13.75 25.03
C ALA A 13 -20.13 -13.05 26.36
N GLU A 14 -19.34 -13.23 27.41
CA GLU A 14 -19.52 -12.55 28.70
C GLU A 14 -19.24 -11.04 28.60
N VAL A 15 -18.12 -10.65 27.98
CA VAL A 15 -17.69 -9.24 27.82
C VAL A 15 -18.67 -8.45 26.96
N TYR A 16 -19.21 -9.05 25.91
CA TYR A 16 -20.16 -8.41 25.01
C TYR A 16 -21.63 -8.53 25.47
N SER A 17 -21.89 -9.21 26.59
CA SER A 17 -23.24 -9.39 27.13
C SER A 17 -23.93 -8.03 27.42
N GLY A 18 -25.15 -7.89 26.94
CA GLY A 18 -25.95 -6.65 27.08
C GLY A 18 -25.51 -5.49 26.16
N LYS A 19 -24.49 -5.66 25.35
CA LYS A 19 -24.06 -4.65 24.37
C LYS A 19 -24.80 -4.84 23.04
N VAL A 20 -25.05 -3.74 22.36
CA VAL A 20 -25.80 -3.69 21.10
C VAL A 20 -24.90 -3.13 20.00
N GLY A 21 -24.85 -3.81 18.87
CA GLY A 21 -24.11 -3.39 17.69
C GLY A 21 -24.83 -2.27 16.92
N ARG A 22 -24.16 -1.74 15.90
CA ARG A 22 -24.69 -0.65 15.04
C ARG A 22 -25.99 -1.02 14.34
N ASN A 23 -26.20 -2.30 14.04
CA ASN A 23 -27.40 -2.85 13.44
C ASN A 23 -28.56 -3.11 14.43
N GLY A 24 -28.40 -2.72 15.69
CA GLY A 24 -29.39 -2.94 16.76
C GLY A 24 -29.43 -4.37 17.31
N MET A 25 -28.59 -5.25 16.83
CA MET A 25 -28.50 -6.65 17.29
C MET A 25 -27.49 -6.81 18.44
N PRO A 26 -27.57 -7.93 19.21
CA PRO A 26 -26.55 -8.23 20.22
C PRO A 26 -25.13 -8.16 19.64
N TYR A 27 -24.23 -7.42 20.30
CA TYR A 27 -22.90 -7.10 19.76
C TYR A 27 -22.07 -8.33 19.39
N ILE A 28 -22.22 -9.42 20.16
CA ILE A 28 -21.48 -10.68 19.91
C ILE A 28 -21.66 -11.22 18.47
N LEU A 29 -22.76 -10.88 17.81
CA LEU A 29 -23.04 -11.33 16.45
C LEU A 29 -22.02 -10.75 15.45
N HIS A 30 -21.57 -9.49 15.65
CA HIS A 30 -20.59 -8.86 14.78
C HIS A 30 -19.26 -9.65 14.71
N PRO A 31 -18.53 -9.90 15.80
CA PRO A 31 -17.30 -10.68 15.73
C PRO A 31 -17.53 -12.13 15.26
N LEU A 32 -18.70 -12.73 15.50
CA LEU A 32 -19.03 -14.05 14.96
C LEU A 32 -19.23 -14.01 13.43
N GLU A 33 -19.84 -12.97 12.89
CA GLU A 33 -19.97 -12.77 11.45
C GLU A 33 -18.60 -12.52 10.79
N VAL A 34 -17.75 -11.66 11.38
CA VAL A 34 -16.37 -11.44 10.91
C VAL A 34 -15.58 -12.75 10.90
N MET A 35 -15.69 -13.54 12.00
CA MET A 35 -15.07 -14.87 12.12
C MET A 35 -15.55 -15.82 11.02
N SER A 36 -16.80 -15.74 10.59
CA SER A 36 -17.33 -16.59 9.52
C SER A 36 -16.72 -16.33 8.13
N LYS A 37 -16.10 -15.17 7.95
CA LYS A 37 -15.48 -14.72 6.68
C LYS A 37 -13.99 -15.07 6.56
N VAL A 38 -13.41 -15.70 7.58
CA VAL A 38 -11.99 -16.10 7.60
C VAL A 38 -11.87 -17.61 7.77
N ASP A 39 -10.72 -18.19 7.37
CA ASP A 39 -10.62 -19.65 7.19
C ASP A 39 -9.90 -20.35 8.34
N SER A 40 -8.69 -19.89 8.68
CA SER A 40 -7.84 -20.59 9.66
C SER A 40 -8.28 -20.34 11.09
N LEU A 41 -7.95 -21.28 11.99
CA LEU A 41 -8.25 -21.10 13.40
C LEU A 41 -7.56 -19.90 14.04
N LEU A 42 -6.36 -19.54 13.56
CA LEU A 42 -5.66 -18.33 14.02
C LEU A 42 -6.42 -17.05 13.60
N GLU A 43 -6.86 -16.97 12.36
CA GLU A 43 -7.69 -15.86 11.87
C GLU A 43 -9.00 -15.77 12.66
N LYS A 44 -9.63 -16.91 12.96
CA LYS A 44 -10.89 -16.96 13.73
C LYS A 44 -10.73 -16.47 15.16
N ILE A 45 -9.61 -16.81 15.82
CA ILE A 45 -9.28 -16.28 17.15
C ILE A 45 -9.14 -14.77 17.12
N VAL A 46 -8.36 -14.26 16.15
CA VAL A 46 -8.15 -12.81 16.00
C VAL A 46 -9.44 -12.09 15.64
N ALA A 47 -10.24 -12.66 14.71
CA ALA A 47 -11.53 -12.09 14.32
C ALA A 47 -12.53 -12.03 15.46
N LEU A 48 -12.58 -13.04 16.33
CA LEU A 48 -13.47 -13.05 17.49
C LEU A 48 -13.12 -11.95 18.52
N ALA A 49 -11.85 -11.59 18.61
CA ALA A 49 -11.34 -10.63 19.61
C ALA A 49 -10.91 -9.27 18.99
N HIS A 50 -11.15 -9.00 17.70
CA HIS A 50 -10.60 -7.82 17.01
C HIS A 50 -11.04 -6.48 17.63
N ASP A 51 -12.25 -6.43 18.17
CA ASP A 51 -12.82 -5.26 18.86
C ASP A 51 -12.73 -5.36 20.40
N TYR A 52 -12.04 -6.36 20.92
CA TYR A 52 -11.98 -6.56 22.38
C TYR A 52 -11.45 -5.32 23.11
N GLY A 53 -10.46 -4.65 22.52
CA GLY A 53 -9.84 -3.43 23.04
C GLY A 53 -10.79 -2.23 23.16
N GLU A 54 -11.96 -2.25 22.53
CA GLU A 54 -12.99 -1.21 22.70
C GLU A 54 -13.74 -1.33 24.05
N PHE A 55 -13.67 -2.47 24.69
CA PHE A 55 -14.45 -2.78 25.90
C PHE A 55 -13.62 -3.14 27.12
N ARG A 56 -12.43 -3.70 26.92
CA ARG A 56 -11.54 -4.25 27.95
C ARG A 56 -10.08 -4.09 27.57
N ASP A 57 -9.21 -4.30 28.52
CA ASP A 57 -7.77 -4.40 28.27
C ASP A 57 -7.46 -5.72 27.54
N VAL A 58 -6.79 -5.63 26.39
CA VAL A 58 -6.40 -6.77 25.56
C VAL A 58 -5.49 -7.74 26.35
N GLU A 59 -4.75 -7.24 27.34
CA GLU A 59 -3.87 -8.06 28.18
C GLU A 59 -4.63 -9.12 29.01
N GLU A 60 -5.91 -8.90 29.33
CA GLU A 60 -6.75 -9.88 30.01
C GLU A 60 -6.84 -11.21 29.24
N LEU A 61 -6.70 -11.17 27.91
CA LEU A 61 -6.75 -12.35 27.05
C LEU A 61 -5.56 -13.30 27.26
N ALA A 62 -4.45 -12.84 27.82
CA ALA A 62 -3.33 -13.70 28.20
C ALA A 62 -3.73 -14.70 29.30
N GLU A 63 -4.58 -14.29 30.23
CA GLU A 63 -5.02 -15.13 31.35
C GLU A 63 -5.85 -16.34 30.89
N ILE A 64 -6.53 -16.22 29.76
CA ILE A 64 -7.28 -17.32 29.15
C ILE A 64 -6.45 -18.14 28.15
N GLY A 65 -5.15 -17.82 27.99
CA GLY A 65 -4.18 -18.58 27.21
C GLY A 65 -4.01 -18.11 25.75
N VAL A 66 -4.45 -16.90 25.40
CA VAL A 66 -4.11 -16.29 24.11
C VAL A 66 -2.62 -15.96 24.10
N SER A 67 -1.90 -16.43 23.08
CA SER A 67 -0.46 -16.23 22.99
C SER A 67 -0.09 -14.79 22.62
N GLU A 68 1.10 -14.33 23.03
CA GLU A 68 1.61 -12.98 22.72
C GLU A 68 1.54 -12.66 21.23
N MET A 69 1.89 -13.59 20.36
CA MET A 69 1.76 -13.44 18.91
C MET A 69 0.33 -13.07 18.47
N LEU A 70 -0.70 -13.59 19.13
CA LEU A 70 -2.10 -13.28 18.81
C LEU A 70 -2.56 -11.97 19.48
N LEU A 71 -2.06 -11.70 20.69
CA LEU A 71 -2.30 -10.41 21.37
C LEU A 71 -1.77 -9.25 20.54
N ASP A 72 -0.58 -9.35 19.97
CA ASP A 72 -0.01 -8.34 19.08
C ASP A 72 -0.92 -8.03 17.89
N LYS A 73 -1.55 -9.05 17.31
CA LYS A 73 -2.50 -8.86 16.19
C LYS A 73 -3.79 -8.19 16.64
N ILE A 74 -4.31 -8.57 17.81
CA ILE A 74 -5.52 -7.97 18.37
C ILE A 74 -5.26 -6.50 18.74
N ARG A 75 -4.11 -6.18 19.35
CA ARG A 75 -3.68 -4.79 19.62
C ARG A 75 -3.57 -3.98 18.33
N LEU A 76 -3.01 -4.57 17.28
CA LEU A 76 -2.84 -3.91 15.99
C LEU A 76 -4.18 -3.60 15.31
N LEU A 77 -5.20 -4.44 15.50
CA LEU A 77 -6.54 -4.25 14.97
C LEU A 77 -7.35 -3.24 15.78
N ALA A 78 -7.06 -3.07 17.08
CA ALA A 78 -7.74 -2.10 17.93
C ALA A 78 -7.48 -0.67 17.44
N LYS A 79 -8.56 0.03 17.06
CA LYS A 79 -8.47 1.43 16.66
C LYS A 79 -8.20 2.33 17.88
N THR A 80 -7.28 3.28 17.72
CA THR A 80 -6.94 4.27 18.75
C THR A 80 -7.53 5.65 18.47
N PHE A 81 -8.41 5.77 17.50
CA PHE A 81 -9.02 7.01 17.03
C PHE A 81 -10.54 6.85 16.86
N PRO A 82 -11.33 7.96 16.89
CA PRO A 82 -12.78 7.94 16.76
C PRO A 82 -13.28 7.31 15.44
N ASP A 83 -14.50 6.80 15.45
CA ASP A 83 -15.14 6.13 14.32
C ASP A 83 -15.49 7.04 13.14
N ASP A 84 -15.59 8.35 13.37
CA ASP A 84 -15.91 9.37 12.38
C ASP A 84 -14.68 9.94 11.66
N VAL A 85 -13.49 9.38 11.92
CA VAL A 85 -12.26 9.79 11.23
C VAL A 85 -12.36 9.48 9.75
N PRO A 86 -12.15 10.48 8.86
CA PRO A 86 -12.15 10.27 7.41
C PRO A 86 -11.10 9.25 6.96
N GLU A 87 -11.40 8.54 5.87
CA GLU A 87 -10.54 7.52 5.30
C GLU A 87 -9.16 8.05 4.84
N ASP A 88 -9.10 9.30 4.40
CA ASP A 88 -7.89 9.99 3.96
C ASP A 88 -7.14 10.68 5.10
N ALA A 89 -7.64 10.64 6.33
CA ALA A 89 -6.96 11.20 7.48
C ALA A 89 -5.65 10.45 7.78
N PRO A 90 -4.56 11.16 8.16
CA PRO A 90 -3.26 10.54 8.39
C PRO A 90 -3.27 9.36 9.36
N GLN A 91 -4.04 9.48 10.46
CA GLN A 91 -4.14 8.41 11.46
C GLN A 91 -4.82 7.15 10.91
N TYR A 92 -5.83 7.30 10.03
CA TYR A 92 -6.45 6.14 9.39
C TYR A 92 -5.54 5.52 8.35
N CYS A 93 -4.86 6.35 7.56
CA CYS A 93 -3.83 5.88 6.62
C CYS A 93 -2.73 5.09 7.34
N ASP A 94 -2.19 5.61 8.44
CA ASP A 94 -1.16 4.94 9.23
C ASP A 94 -1.64 3.60 9.80
N TYR A 95 -2.89 3.53 10.24
CA TYR A 95 -3.52 2.31 10.72
C TYR A 95 -3.60 1.25 9.62
N ILE A 96 -4.10 1.59 8.43
CA ILE A 96 -4.16 0.65 7.30
C ILE A 96 -2.75 0.18 6.89
N TRP A 97 -1.77 1.08 6.84
CA TRP A 97 -0.40 0.71 6.57
C TRP A 97 0.18 -0.29 7.58
N ALA A 98 -0.15 -0.13 8.85
CA ALA A 98 0.29 -1.06 9.89
C ALA A 98 -0.29 -2.47 9.70
N LEU A 99 -1.55 -2.57 9.26
CA LEU A 99 -2.23 -3.85 9.03
C LEU A 99 -1.72 -4.62 7.80
N LEU A 100 -1.19 -3.90 6.80
CA LEU A 100 -0.79 -4.52 5.52
C LEU A 100 0.33 -5.56 5.66
N ALA A 101 1.28 -5.34 6.56
CA ALA A 101 2.41 -6.25 6.76
C ALA A 101 1.98 -7.61 7.32
N ASP A 102 0.89 -7.66 8.10
CA ASP A 102 0.42 -8.89 8.74
C ASP A 102 -0.73 -9.54 7.96
N PRO A 103 -0.54 -10.75 7.42
CA PRO A 103 -1.55 -11.43 6.60
C PRO A 103 -2.84 -11.76 7.37
N ILE A 104 -2.79 -12.00 8.69
CA ILE A 104 -3.97 -12.25 9.51
C ILE A 104 -4.73 -10.94 9.74
N CYS A 105 -4.02 -9.88 10.14
CA CYS A 105 -4.64 -8.59 10.44
C CYS A 105 -5.33 -7.99 9.21
N ARG A 106 -4.67 -7.99 8.03
CA ARG A 106 -5.31 -7.46 6.81
C ARG A 106 -6.55 -8.25 6.39
N LYS A 107 -6.52 -9.59 6.56
CA LYS A 107 -7.65 -10.47 6.23
C LYS A 107 -8.82 -10.26 7.20
N VAL A 108 -8.54 -10.19 8.50
CA VAL A 108 -9.55 -9.91 9.52
C VAL A 108 -10.14 -8.52 9.32
N LYS A 109 -9.32 -7.49 9.05
CA LYS A 109 -9.82 -6.14 8.78
C LYS A 109 -10.66 -6.06 7.52
N TYR A 110 -10.28 -6.77 6.46
CA TYR A 110 -11.11 -6.87 5.26
C TYR A 110 -12.47 -7.53 5.56
N ALA A 111 -12.47 -8.61 6.33
CA ALA A 111 -13.70 -9.29 6.76
C ALA A 111 -14.59 -8.37 7.64
N ASP A 112 -14.00 -7.60 8.56
CA ASP A 112 -14.69 -6.60 9.37
C ASP A 112 -15.36 -5.54 8.50
N LEU A 113 -14.65 -4.97 7.52
CA LEU A 113 -15.22 -3.98 6.60
C LEU A 113 -16.36 -4.57 5.74
N LEU A 114 -16.23 -5.83 5.31
CA LEU A 114 -17.31 -6.51 4.58
C LEU A 114 -18.58 -6.66 5.44
N VAL A 115 -18.42 -7.03 6.71
CA VAL A 115 -19.54 -7.18 7.64
C VAL A 115 -20.17 -5.82 7.95
N ASN A 116 -19.35 -4.81 8.26
CA ASN A 116 -19.83 -3.46 8.52
C ASN A 116 -20.61 -2.88 7.33
N ASN A 117 -20.13 -3.11 6.08
CA ASN A 117 -20.82 -2.64 4.89
C ASN A 117 -22.08 -3.44 4.56
N SER A 118 -22.24 -4.67 5.08
CA SER A 118 -23.50 -5.42 4.93
C SER A 118 -24.67 -4.85 5.74
N TYR A 119 -24.37 -3.95 6.70
CA TYR A 119 -25.38 -3.25 7.52
C TYR A 119 -25.87 -1.93 6.91
N GLU A 120 -25.45 -1.59 5.69
CA GLU A 120 -25.67 -0.30 5.03
C GLU A 120 -27.17 0.11 4.97
N ASP A 121 -28.07 -0.85 4.88
CA ASP A 121 -29.53 -0.63 4.88
C ASP A 121 -30.19 -0.75 6.27
N SER A 122 -29.41 -1.07 7.31
CA SER A 122 -29.95 -1.23 8.64
C SER A 122 -30.17 0.14 9.30
N PRO A 123 -31.37 0.43 9.85
CA PRO A 123 -31.58 1.65 10.60
C PRO A 123 -30.73 1.59 11.87
N ILE A 124 -29.78 2.52 12.00
CA ILE A 124 -29.10 2.75 13.28
C ILE A 124 -30.14 3.22 14.30
N GLY A 125 -30.06 2.78 15.55
CA GLY A 125 -31.02 3.10 16.58
C GLY A 125 -31.25 4.60 16.85
N ASP A 126 -30.42 5.49 16.29
CA ASP A 126 -30.56 6.96 16.31
C ASP A 126 -31.15 7.55 15.01
N GLY A 127 -31.61 6.70 14.10
CA GLY A 127 -32.27 7.09 12.83
C GLY A 127 -31.30 7.52 11.72
N ARG A 128 -29.98 7.45 11.94
CA ARG A 128 -28.99 7.67 10.88
C ARG A 128 -28.86 6.42 10.03
N ARG A 129 -28.74 6.59 8.72
CA ARG A 129 -28.35 5.49 7.82
C ARG A 129 -26.85 5.28 7.90
N PHE A 130 -26.43 4.04 8.05
CA PHE A 130 -25.04 3.67 7.92
C PHE A 130 -24.66 3.79 6.43
N THR A 131 -23.85 4.77 6.09
CA THR A 131 -23.22 4.85 4.77
C THR A 131 -21.94 4.04 4.82
N GLY A 132 -21.73 3.14 3.86
CA GLY A 132 -20.60 2.22 3.81
C GLY A 132 -19.27 2.85 4.21
N GLN A 133 -18.56 2.21 5.15
CA GLN A 133 -17.32 2.76 5.69
C GLN A 133 -16.13 2.33 4.83
N TYR A 134 -15.29 3.32 4.51
CA TYR A 134 -13.95 3.09 3.99
C TYR A 134 -13.86 2.27 2.69
N PRO A 135 -14.57 2.68 1.61
CA PRO A 135 -14.58 1.94 0.34
C PRO A 135 -13.20 1.80 -0.30
N GLN A 136 -12.33 2.78 -0.11
CA GLN A 136 -10.97 2.75 -0.64
C GLN A 136 -10.10 1.74 0.12
N ALA A 137 -10.15 1.75 1.46
CA ALA A 137 -9.44 0.79 2.30
C ALA A 137 -9.95 -0.63 2.04
N MET A 138 -11.27 -0.81 1.85
CA MET A 138 -11.85 -2.11 1.52
C MET A 138 -11.35 -2.64 0.18
N ALA A 139 -11.35 -1.81 -0.87
CA ALA A 139 -10.84 -2.18 -2.19
C ALA A 139 -9.35 -2.56 -2.15
N LEU A 140 -8.56 -1.81 -1.40
CA LEU A 140 -7.15 -2.03 -1.19
C LEU A 140 -6.87 -3.33 -0.43
N LEU A 141 -7.59 -3.57 0.66
CA LEU A 141 -7.43 -4.79 1.45
C LEU A 141 -7.90 -6.04 0.68
N ALA A 142 -8.88 -5.92 -0.21
CA ALA A 142 -9.28 -7.01 -1.10
C ALA A 142 -8.10 -7.52 -1.95
N ASP A 143 -7.38 -6.60 -2.63
CA ASP A 143 -6.19 -6.95 -3.41
C ASP A 143 -5.08 -7.50 -2.50
N ALA A 144 -4.91 -6.95 -1.30
CA ALA A 144 -3.87 -7.36 -0.34
C ALA A 144 -4.13 -8.74 0.28
N VAL A 145 -5.38 -9.14 0.46
CA VAL A 145 -5.75 -10.50 0.89
C VAL A 145 -5.30 -11.54 -0.13
N ASP A 146 -5.38 -11.21 -1.42
CA ASP A 146 -4.87 -12.04 -2.52
C ASP A 146 -3.34 -11.95 -2.70
N GLY A 147 -2.65 -11.29 -1.80
CA GLY A 147 -1.19 -11.16 -1.80
C GLY A 147 -0.65 -10.10 -2.76
N LYS A 148 -1.49 -9.22 -3.30
CA LYS A 148 -1.12 -8.22 -4.30
C LYS A 148 -1.39 -6.81 -3.80
N LEU A 149 -0.54 -5.88 -4.23
CA LEU A 149 -0.73 -4.46 -4.00
C LEU A 149 -0.55 -3.71 -5.31
N TYR A 150 -1.64 -3.16 -5.82
CA TYR A 150 -1.65 -2.35 -7.04
C TYR A 150 -1.45 -0.88 -6.70
N PHE A 151 -0.51 -0.22 -7.36
CA PHE A 151 -0.24 1.19 -7.16
C PHE A 151 -0.05 1.96 -8.46
N ASN A 152 -0.44 3.21 -8.46
CA ASN A 152 -0.11 4.23 -9.45
C ASN A 152 -0.29 5.62 -8.80
N SER A 153 -0.14 6.70 -9.56
CA SER A 153 -0.28 8.08 -9.05
C SER A 153 -1.69 8.47 -8.59
N ARG A 154 -2.68 7.61 -8.78
CA ARG A 154 -4.10 7.86 -8.41
C ARG A 154 -4.61 6.88 -7.38
N THR A 155 -3.79 5.93 -6.96
CA THR A 155 -4.17 4.94 -5.96
C THR A 155 -4.01 5.56 -4.58
N PRO A 156 -5.09 5.79 -3.83
CA PRO A 156 -5.00 6.28 -2.46
C PRO A 156 -4.04 5.43 -1.64
N TYR A 157 -3.35 6.04 -0.68
CA TYR A 157 -2.33 5.44 0.18
C TYR A 157 -1.03 4.99 -0.51
N PHE A 158 -1.06 4.59 -1.80
CA PHE A 158 0.08 3.94 -2.48
C PHE A 158 0.69 4.76 -3.61
N ASP A 159 0.17 5.96 -3.86
CA ASP A 159 0.75 6.92 -4.77
C ASP A 159 2.21 7.28 -4.41
N ILE A 160 2.59 7.11 -3.13
CA ILE A 160 3.97 7.26 -2.65
C ILE A 160 4.98 6.38 -3.42
N PHE A 161 4.55 5.25 -3.97
CA PHE A 161 5.40 4.37 -4.79
C PHE A 161 5.53 4.84 -6.24
N SER A 162 4.65 5.75 -6.69
CA SER A 162 4.69 6.31 -8.03
C SER A 162 5.80 7.35 -8.16
N ASN A 163 6.40 7.44 -9.35
CA ASN A 163 7.32 8.52 -9.71
C ASN A 163 6.64 9.89 -9.72
N PHE A 164 5.31 9.92 -9.81
CA PHE A 164 4.49 11.14 -9.81
C PHE A 164 4.23 11.70 -8.42
N HIS A 165 4.50 10.93 -7.36
CA HIS A 165 4.30 11.41 -5.99
C HIS A 165 5.12 12.66 -5.70
N ALA A 166 4.46 13.66 -5.10
CA ALA A 166 5.06 14.96 -4.77
C ALA A 166 5.94 14.83 -3.52
N GLU A 167 7.16 14.36 -3.72
CA GLU A 167 8.19 14.25 -2.69
C GLU A 167 9.49 14.82 -3.26
N PRO A 168 9.90 16.03 -2.86
CA PRO A 168 11.15 16.62 -3.33
C PRO A 168 12.35 15.76 -2.92
N MET A 169 13.28 15.57 -3.86
CA MET A 169 14.49 14.79 -3.64
C MET A 169 15.70 15.48 -4.25
N GLU A 170 16.83 15.39 -3.57
CA GLU A 170 18.10 15.89 -4.08
C GLU A 170 18.85 14.78 -4.83
N ILE A 171 19.13 15.02 -6.12
CA ILE A 171 19.92 14.12 -6.95
C ILE A 171 20.97 14.95 -7.67
N ASN A 172 22.25 14.59 -7.48
CA ASN A 172 23.40 15.27 -8.08
C ASN A 172 23.48 16.78 -7.76
N GLY A 173 23.10 17.19 -6.53
CA GLY A 173 23.14 18.59 -6.11
C GLY A 173 21.97 19.44 -6.61
N GLN A 174 20.97 18.84 -7.26
CA GLN A 174 19.75 19.49 -7.71
C GLN A 174 18.53 18.93 -7.01
N ILE A 175 17.59 19.81 -6.60
CA ILE A 175 16.33 19.40 -6.00
C ILE A 175 15.29 19.19 -7.11
N TRP A 176 14.69 18.01 -7.11
CA TRP A 176 13.64 17.59 -8.04
C TRP A 176 12.29 17.55 -7.35
N LYS A 177 11.25 18.10 -7.96
CA LYS A 177 9.89 18.14 -7.40
C LYS A 177 9.30 16.74 -7.24
N THR A 178 9.57 15.84 -8.19
CA THR A 178 9.14 14.43 -8.19
C THR A 178 10.15 13.57 -8.96
N GLY A 179 10.10 12.24 -8.76
CA GLY A 179 10.89 11.31 -9.55
C GLY A 179 10.61 11.38 -11.05
N GLU A 180 9.40 11.74 -11.46
CA GLU A 180 9.05 11.89 -12.87
C GLU A 180 9.78 13.07 -13.52
N HIS A 181 9.89 14.24 -12.85
CA HIS A 181 10.69 15.34 -13.37
C HIS A 181 12.13 14.93 -13.66
N PHE A 182 12.77 14.24 -12.72
CA PHE A 182 14.12 13.72 -12.92
C PHE A 182 14.20 12.76 -14.10
N ASN A 183 13.33 11.74 -14.13
CA ASN A 183 13.35 10.72 -15.18
C ASN A 183 13.09 11.31 -16.57
N GLN A 184 12.23 12.31 -16.69
CA GLN A 184 11.93 12.92 -17.98
C GLN A 184 13.03 13.89 -18.43
N ALA A 185 13.54 14.74 -17.54
CA ALA A 185 14.62 15.68 -17.85
C ALA A 185 15.90 14.96 -18.28
N THR A 186 16.26 13.84 -17.61
CA THR A 186 17.48 13.08 -17.93
C THR A 186 17.51 12.47 -19.34
N LYS A 187 16.35 12.33 -19.99
CA LYS A 187 16.29 11.93 -21.41
C LYS A 187 16.98 12.93 -22.34
N PHE A 188 17.05 14.21 -21.93
CA PHE A 188 17.62 15.32 -22.69
C PHE A 188 19.02 15.72 -22.19
N ALA A 189 19.49 15.16 -21.07
CA ALA A 189 20.83 15.42 -20.57
C ALA A 189 21.92 14.81 -21.48
N LYS A 190 23.01 15.57 -21.75
CA LYS A 190 24.24 15.01 -22.33
C LYS A 190 25.15 14.54 -21.20
N ASN A 191 25.81 13.39 -21.38
CA ASN A 191 26.78 12.82 -20.44
C ASN A 191 26.31 12.64 -18.99
N GLY A 192 25.00 12.52 -18.78
CA GLY A 192 24.41 12.28 -17.45
C GLY A 192 24.35 13.49 -16.54
N LEU A 193 24.84 14.63 -16.96
CA LEU A 193 24.77 15.90 -16.24
C LEU A 193 24.19 16.97 -17.18
N GLN A 194 23.59 17.99 -16.58
CA GLN A 194 22.97 19.13 -17.21
C GLN A 194 23.48 19.43 -18.60
N GLU A 195 22.61 19.47 -19.61
CA GLU A 195 22.90 20.10 -20.86
C GLU A 195 21.73 20.60 -21.65
N ASP A 196 21.93 21.77 -21.98
CA ASP A 196 21.79 22.41 -23.27
C ASP A 196 20.52 22.08 -23.99
N THR A 197 19.44 22.15 -23.28
CA THR A 197 18.25 22.51 -24.03
C THR A 197 17.34 23.23 -23.08
N ASP A 198 16.75 24.25 -23.61
CA ASP A 198 15.57 24.87 -23.03
C ASP A 198 14.59 23.82 -22.53
N ILE A 199 14.50 22.66 -23.20
CA ILE A 199 13.64 21.54 -22.87
C ILE A 199 14.02 20.88 -21.54
N TYR A 200 15.30 20.64 -21.23
CA TYR A 200 15.71 20.10 -19.94
C TYR A 200 15.24 21.01 -18.80
N ASN A 201 15.49 22.32 -18.96
CA ASN A 201 15.10 23.32 -17.97
C ASN A 201 13.58 23.44 -17.87
N ILE A 202 12.86 23.46 -18.99
CA ILE A 202 11.40 23.53 -19.03
C ILE A 202 10.76 22.31 -18.35
N ILE A 203 11.31 21.10 -18.54
CA ILE A 203 10.84 19.89 -17.86
C ILE A 203 11.13 19.97 -16.36
N THR A 204 12.32 20.42 -15.98
CA THR A 204 12.70 20.55 -14.57
C THR A 204 11.78 21.53 -13.82
N GLU A 205 11.42 22.63 -14.47
CA GLU A 205 10.57 23.67 -13.89
C GLU A 205 9.06 23.41 -14.05
N ALA A 206 8.67 22.37 -14.76
CA ALA A 206 7.27 22.04 -14.97
C ALA A 206 6.48 22.06 -13.65
N GLU A 207 5.23 22.52 -13.71
CA GLU A 207 4.39 22.65 -12.52
C GLU A 207 4.01 21.29 -11.91
N THR A 208 3.74 20.31 -12.78
CA THR A 208 3.30 18.97 -12.37
C THR A 208 4.08 17.87 -13.11
N PRO A 209 4.19 16.65 -12.51
CA PRO A 209 4.83 15.52 -13.19
C PRO A 209 4.13 15.13 -14.50
N GLY A 210 2.82 15.36 -14.61
CA GLY A 210 2.07 15.15 -15.85
C GLY A 210 2.49 16.10 -16.96
N ILE A 211 2.74 17.38 -16.63
CA ILE A 211 3.26 18.37 -17.58
C ILE A 211 4.70 18.01 -17.96
N ALA A 212 5.56 17.66 -17.01
CA ALA A 212 6.92 17.23 -17.26
C ALA A 212 6.97 16.06 -18.27
N LYS A 213 6.12 15.05 -18.06
CA LYS A 213 6.00 13.89 -18.96
C LYS A 213 5.53 14.31 -20.36
N ARG A 214 4.46 15.10 -20.45
CA ARG A 214 3.93 15.57 -21.74
C ARG A 214 4.98 16.33 -22.53
N LEU A 215 5.66 17.29 -21.91
CA LEU A 215 6.72 18.07 -22.53
C LEU A 215 7.85 17.18 -23.05
N ALA A 216 8.22 16.15 -22.27
CA ALA A 216 9.22 15.19 -22.72
C ALA A 216 8.71 14.38 -23.93
N ASP A 217 7.51 13.89 -23.91
CA ASP A 217 6.94 13.06 -24.98
C ASP A 217 6.79 13.87 -26.28
N GLU A 218 6.37 15.14 -26.22
CA GLU A 218 6.24 16.05 -27.37
C GLU A 218 7.58 16.41 -28.03
N ASN A 219 8.66 16.44 -27.24
CA ASN A 219 9.98 16.86 -27.72
C ASN A 219 10.96 15.70 -27.95
N PHE A 220 10.56 14.47 -27.63
CA PHE A 220 11.40 13.28 -27.78
C PHE A 220 11.34 12.73 -29.21
N SER A 221 12.21 13.22 -30.07
CA SER A 221 12.27 12.82 -31.48
C SER A 221 12.79 11.40 -31.67
N GLU A 222 12.52 10.80 -32.86
CA GLU A 222 13.08 9.51 -33.27
C GLU A 222 14.62 9.49 -33.22
N ALA A 223 15.27 10.63 -33.51
CA ALA A 223 16.72 10.76 -33.38
C ALA A 223 17.20 10.62 -31.94
N ASN A 224 16.39 10.99 -30.95
CA ASN A 224 16.70 10.78 -29.54
C ASN A 224 16.52 9.31 -29.11
N LYS A 225 15.56 8.60 -29.71
CA LYS A 225 15.38 7.15 -29.49
C LYS A 225 16.56 6.33 -30.01
N GLN A 226 17.19 6.79 -31.08
CA GLN A 226 18.35 6.12 -31.74
C GLN A 226 19.70 6.46 -31.07
N ARG A 227 19.72 7.34 -30.05
CA ARG A 227 20.96 7.60 -29.29
C ARG A 227 21.45 6.27 -28.70
N SER A 228 22.69 5.92 -28.99
CA SER A 228 23.33 4.75 -28.38
C SER A 228 23.18 4.80 -26.85
N HIS A 229 22.72 3.69 -26.28
CA HIS A 229 22.52 3.55 -24.83
C HIS A 229 21.32 4.30 -24.22
N GLN A 230 20.32 4.73 -24.99
CA GLN A 230 19.16 5.43 -24.41
C GLN A 230 18.42 4.55 -23.39
N ALA A 231 18.24 3.26 -23.68
CA ALA A 231 17.65 2.31 -22.74
C ALA A 231 18.46 2.25 -21.44
N LEU A 232 19.77 2.10 -21.54
CA LEU A 232 20.66 2.06 -20.37
C LEU A 232 20.58 3.36 -19.54
N ARG A 233 20.50 4.52 -20.19
CA ARG A 233 20.33 5.81 -19.50
C ARG A 233 19.01 5.87 -18.72
N THR A 234 17.93 5.38 -19.31
CA THR A 234 16.62 5.30 -18.64
C THR A 234 16.69 4.40 -17.41
N PHE A 235 17.38 3.26 -17.49
CA PHE A 235 17.59 2.39 -16.34
C PHE A 235 18.47 3.04 -15.27
N ILE A 236 19.57 3.71 -15.65
CA ILE A 236 20.43 4.42 -14.71
C ILE A 236 19.64 5.52 -14.01
N ALA A 237 18.88 6.33 -14.74
CA ALA A 237 18.04 7.37 -14.15
C ALA A 237 17.04 6.78 -13.15
N MET A 238 16.32 5.73 -13.53
CA MET A 238 15.33 5.09 -12.68
C MET A 238 15.98 4.53 -11.41
N THR A 239 17.08 3.78 -11.51
CA THR A 239 17.77 3.21 -10.34
C THR A 239 18.31 4.31 -9.42
N THR A 240 18.90 5.37 -9.97
CA THR A 240 19.39 6.51 -9.20
C THR A 240 18.24 7.15 -8.41
N MET A 241 17.13 7.42 -9.07
CA MET A 241 15.96 8.04 -8.46
C MET A 241 15.35 7.13 -7.37
N LEU A 242 15.21 5.83 -7.65
CA LEU A 242 14.65 4.88 -6.68
C LEU A 242 15.55 4.78 -5.43
N ASN A 243 16.87 4.73 -5.60
CA ASN A 243 17.81 4.64 -4.48
C ASN A 243 17.77 5.89 -3.59
N VAL A 244 17.54 7.07 -4.15
CA VAL A 244 17.34 8.30 -3.37
C VAL A 244 15.97 8.30 -2.70
N LYS A 245 14.90 8.05 -3.44
CA LYS A 245 13.53 8.08 -2.92
C LYS A 245 13.30 7.06 -1.80
N PHE A 246 13.85 5.86 -1.97
CA PHE A 246 13.71 4.77 -1.00
C PHE A 246 14.97 4.57 -0.15
N ALA A 247 15.75 5.62 0.06
CA ALA A 247 16.92 5.59 0.96
C ALA A 247 16.50 5.29 2.41
N PRO A 248 17.37 4.67 3.22
CA PRO A 248 17.12 4.46 4.64
C PRO A 248 16.69 5.76 5.34
N GLY A 249 15.63 5.70 6.13
CA GLY A 249 15.11 6.85 6.88
C GLY A 249 14.01 7.65 6.15
N THR A 250 13.79 7.45 4.85
CA THR A 250 12.70 8.12 4.13
C THR A 250 11.33 7.52 4.47
N LEU A 251 10.27 8.33 4.34
CA LEU A 251 8.89 7.84 4.51
C LEU A 251 8.56 6.78 3.46
N ALA A 252 9.00 6.98 2.21
CA ALA A 252 8.80 6.02 1.13
C ALA A 252 9.41 4.64 1.48
N ARG A 253 10.63 4.62 2.07
CA ARG A 253 11.25 3.37 2.56
C ARG A 253 10.44 2.73 3.67
N LYS A 254 10.00 3.51 4.66
CA LYS A 254 9.16 2.99 5.76
C LYS A 254 7.90 2.32 5.21
N ARG A 255 7.19 2.98 4.28
CA ARG A 255 5.98 2.44 3.65
C ARG A 255 6.27 1.20 2.82
N LEU A 256 7.40 1.19 2.09
CA LEU A 256 7.83 0.03 1.33
C LEU A 256 8.04 -1.20 2.23
N MET A 257 8.69 -1.03 3.36
CA MET A 257 8.89 -2.13 4.33
C MET A 257 7.56 -2.62 4.93
N GLN A 258 6.58 -1.74 5.12
CA GLN A 258 5.25 -2.10 5.61
C GLN A 258 4.42 -2.93 4.62
N THR A 259 4.82 -3.03 3.35
CA THR A 259 4.15 -3.93 2.39
C THR A 259 4.42 -5.41 2.66
N GLY A 260 5.35 -5.75 3.55
CA GLY A 260 5.66 -7.14 3.93
C GLY A 260 6.02 -7.99 2.71
N THR A 261 5.27 -9.06 2.48
CA THR A 261 5.50 -10.00 1.37
C THR A 261 4.56 -9.79 0.19
N LEU A 262 3.81 -8.67 0.13
CA LEU A 262 2.90 -8.41 -0.97
C LEU A 262 3.64 -8.26 -2.30
N GLU A 263 3.07 -8.80 -3.36
CA GLU A 263 3.50 -8.53 -4.73
C GLU A 263 3.14 -7.09 -5.09
N LEU A 264 4.13 -6.26 -5.37
CA LEU A 264 3.93 -4.86 -5.75
C LEU A 264 3.74 -4.76 -7.26
N ILE A 265 2.63 -4.17 -7.70
CA ILE A 265 2.27 -4.08 -9.11
C ILE A 265 2.03 -2.62 -9.49
N HIS A 266 2.91 -2.07 -10.33
CA HIS A 266 2.67 -0.77 -10.93
C HIS A 266 1.56 -0.88 -11.97
N LEU A 267 0.35 -0.46 -11.60
CA LEU A 267 -0.83 -0.56 -12.44
C LEU A 267 -0.77 0.46 -13.58
N SER A 268 -0.62 0.00 -14.80
CA SER A 268 -0.62 0.82 -16.01
C SER A 268 -1.49 0.22 -17.10
N GLY A 269 -2.20 1.08 -17.83
CA GLY A 269 -2.95 0.69 -19.03
C GLY A 269 -2.20 0.92 -20.34
N SER A 270 -1.04 1.58 -20.31
CA SER A 270 -0.28 1.97 -21.51
C SER A 270 1.22 1.72 -21.40
N ASP A 271 1.80 1.76 -20.22
CA ASP A 271 3.22 1.48 -19.99
C ASP A 271 3.38 0.04 -19.50
N PHE A 272 3.52 -0.88 -20.45
CA PHE A 272 3.73 -2.30 -20.17
C PHE A 272 5.20 -2.66 -19.89
N PHE A 273 6.11 -1.71 -19.97
CA PHE A 273 7.50 -1.93 -19.63
C PHE A 273 7.73 -1.73 -18.11
N TRP A 274 7.41 -0.54 -17.58
CA TRP A 274 7.54 -0.26 -16.16
C TRP A 274 6.36 -0.77 -15.32
N GLY A 275 5.21 -1.00 -15.95
CA GLY A 275 4.00 -1.47 -15.29
C GLY A 275 3.43 -2.75 -15.90
N GLN A 276 2.25 -3.10 -15.41
CA GLN A 276 1.38 -4.14 -15.97
C GLN A 276 -0.09 -3.81 -15.68
N ASN A 277 -0.99 -4.41 -16.43
CA ASN A 277 -2.43 -4.30 -16.16
C ASN A 277 -2.91 -5.41 -15.20
N ARG A 278 -4.20 -5.37 -14.83
CA ARG A 278 -4.80 -6.40 -13.94
C ARG A 278 -4.88 -7.80 -14.57
N LYS A 279 -4.66 -7.94 -15.89
CA LYS A 279 -4.57 -9.23 -16.58
C LYS A 279 -3.13 -9.79 -16.62
N SER A 280 -2.21 -9.16 -15.89
CA SER A 280 -0.78 -9.51 -15.86
C SER A 280 -0.05 -9.33 -17.20
N GLU A 281 -0.57 -8.47 -18.08
CA GLU A 281 0.12 -8.07 -19.29
C GLU A 281 1.06 -6.91 -18.98
N GLY A 282 2.36 -7.09 -19.25
CA GLY A 282 3.44 -6.15 -18.95
C GLY A 282 4.53 -6.74 -18.06
N HIS A 283 5.66 -6.04 -17.96
CA HIS A 283 6.86 -6.53 -17.25
C HIS A 283 6.92 -6.14 -15.77
N ASN A 284 6.14 -5.13 -15.34
CA ASN A 284 6.11 -4.65 -13.96
C ASN A 284 7.51 -4.32 -13.40
N LEU A 285 8.39 -3.72 -14.19
CA LEU A 285 9.77 -3.48 -13.75
C LEU A 285 9.85 -2.55 -12.53
N LEU A 286 8.96 -1.56 -12.42
CA LEU A 286 8.95 -0.68 -11.25
C LEU A 286 8.55 -1.46 -9.99
N GLY A 287 7.51 -2.27 -10.05
CA GLY A 287 7.11 -3.10 -8.90
C GLY A 287 8.20 -4.09 -8.49
N ARG A 288 8.86 -4.72 -9.48
CA ARG A 288 10.00 -5.64 -9.22
C ARG A 288 11.18 -4.92 -8.56
N ALA A 289 11.54 -3.72 -9.04
CA ALA A 289 12.59 -2.92 -8.43
C ALA A 289 12.29 -2.56 -6.97
N LEU A 290 11.04 -2.19 -6.67
CA LEU A 290 10.59 -1.90 -5.31
C LEU A 290 10.65 -3.14 -4.42
N MET A 291 10.18 -4.29 -4.90
CA MET A 291 10.30 -5.56 -4.16
C MET A 291 11.76 -5.91 -3.88
N GLN A 292 12.65 -5.72 -4.85
CA GLN A 292 14.09 -5.94 -4.67
C GLN A 292 14.68 -5.03 -3.58
N ILE A 293 14.38 -3.73 -3.60
CA ILE A 293 14.80 -2.79 -2.56
C ILE A 293 14.30 -3.22 -1.18
N ARG A 294 13.04 -3.68 -1.10
CA ARG A 294 12.43 -4.16 0.13
C ARG A 294 13.11 -5.43 0.64
N ASP A 295 13.23 -6.43 -0.21
CA ASP A 295 13.61 -7.79 0.20
C ASP A 295 15.12 -7.90 0.47
N ASN A 296 15.96 -7.19 -0.27
CA ASN A 296 17.42 -7.18 -0.09
C ASN A 296 17.87 -6.19 1.00
N GLY A 297 17.02 -5.25 1.42
CA GLY A 297 17.37 -4.20 2.39
C GLY A 297 18.40 -3.20 1.87
N SER A 298 18.80 -3.30 0.60
CA SER A 298 19.83 -2.52 -0.08
C SER A 298 19.26 -1.73 -1.26
N ASP A 299 20.12 -0.97 -1.91
CA ASP A 299 19.78 -0.20 -3.09
C ASP A 299 19.39 -1.12 -4.28
N CYS A 300 18.57 -0.60 -5.17
CA CYS A 300 18.23 -1.24 -6.42
C CYS A 300 19.49 -1.35 -7.31
N SER A 301 19.81 -2.56 -7.73
CA SER A 301 20.94 -2.83 -8.64
C SER A 301 20.49 -2.75 -10.10
N LEU A 302 21.20 -1.93 -10.88
CA LEU A 302 20.99 -1.86 -12.33
C LEU A 302 21.15 -3.24 -12.99
N VAL A 303 22.11 -4.04 -12.54
CA VAL A 303 22.39 -5.39 -13.10
C VAL A 303 21.21 -6.31 -12.86
N GLU A 304 20.62 -6.27 -11.67
CA GLU A 304 19.47 -7.10 -11.33
C GLU A 304 18.20 -6.64 -12.04
N MET A 305 18.01 -5.32 -12.23
CA MET A 305 16.91 -4.81 -13.05
C MET A 305 17.03 -5.30 -14.50
N LEU A 306 18.22 -5.23 -15.09
CA LEU A 306 18.47 -5.72 -16.46
C LEU A 306 18.29 -7.24 -16.57
N ALA A 307 18.70 -8.01 -15.57
CA ALA A 307 18.50 -9.46 -15.52
C ALA A 307 17.00 -9.83 -15.51
N ASN A 308 16.17 -9.01 -14.88
CA ASN A 308 14.72 -9.20 -14.83
C ASN A 308 13.99 -8.91 -16.17
N VAL A 309 14.68 -8.26 -17.11
CA VAL A 309 14.15 -8.03 -18.48
C VAL A 309 14.42 -9.26 -19.37
N GLY A 310 15.09 -10.28 -18.85
CA GLY A 310 15.58 -11.49 -19.50
C GLY A 310 14.83 -11.92 -20.76
N GLY A 311 15.43 -11.69 -21.93
CA GLY A 311 14.94 -12.15 -23.23
C GLY A 311 14.17 -11.14 -24.07
N ALA A 312 13.81 -9.97 -23.56
CA ALA A 312 13.33 -8.88 -24.40
C ALA A 312 14.56 -8.15 -25.01
N ASN A 313 14.63 -8.10 -26.32
CA ASN A 313 15.65 -7.33 -27.04
C ASN A 313 15.62 -5.87 -26.53
N VAL A 314 16.63 -5.47 -25.77
CA VAL A 314 16.88 -4.10 -25.31
C VAL A 314 17.64 -3.34 -26.41
#